data_5c141c3443927ac71446a3a5a04a9d87
#
_entry.id   5c141c3443927ac71446a3a5a04a9d87
#
_cell.length_a   1.000
_cell.length_b   1.000
_cell.length_c   1.000
_cell.angle_alpha   90.00
_cell.angle_beta   90.00
_cell.angle_gamma   90.00
#
_symmetry.space_group_name_H-M   'P 1'
#
loop_
_entity.id
_entity.type
_entity.pdbx_description
1 polymer ?
#
loop_
_entity_poly.entity_id
_entity_poly.type
_entity_poly.pdbx_seq_one_letter_code
_entity_poly.pdbx_strand_id
1 'polypeptide(L)'
;MPRADVTRATVTPDPVTVLTDAVRVRELVSVLRALEDTGATPLVFKGAALAHTHYAQSWHRPRLDADILIAPDSRERVFTMLAGLGYERPLLISGDLVMYQAPFGRIDHLGIEHALDIHWRIVNPQVVSRAVTHDELVERSQMVLVQDHPMRVPSPVDALLIACIHRVHHPDFEEPYWIEDIHLLASRLEPSEWQAFTTLAASRSIRAICLQGLKRAGELFQTALPLDVVTTLSEGTSEVSAVFLRKDLRPVDRLTADLRALGPRGAARLMREHMFPPASYMRAKYGVSSRVWLPAYYASRVLGGMWKWFRVARAA
;
A
#
# COMPACT_ATOMS: atom_id res chain seq x y z
N MET A 1 -6.65 -28.05 28.13
CA MET A 1 -6.13 -26.86 28.83
C MET A 1 -6.87 -25.63 28.35
N PRO A 2 -7.44 -24.79 29.23
CA PRO A 2 -8.23 -23.63 28.81
C PRO A 2 -7.31 -22.62 28.10
N ARG A 3 -7.77 -22.11 26.96
CA ARG A 3 -7.16 -21.00 26.24
C ARG A 3 -7.11 -19.79 27.16
N ALA A 4 -5.90 -19.28 27.40
CA ALA A 4 -5.73 -17.99 28.05
C ALA A 4 -6.31 -16.92 27.13
N ASP A 5 -7.49 -16.45 27.47
CA ASP A 5 -8.10 -15.25 26.93
C ASP A 5 -7.19 -14.09 27.37
N VAL A 6 -6.36 -13.61 26.49
CA VAL A 6 -5.61 -12.36 26.71
C VAL A 6 -6.65 -11.25 26.63
N THR A 7 -7.39 -11.08 27.72
CA THR A 7 -8.24 -9.92 27.95
C THR A 7 -7.36 -8.67 27.86
N ARG A 8 -7.36 -8.04 26.66
CA ARG A 8 -7.00 -6.63 26.56
C ARG A 8 -7.81 -5.92 27.65
N ALA A 9 -7.10 -5.36 28.64
CA ALA A 9 -7.73 -4.48 29.60
C ALA A 9 -8.64 -3.54 28.83
N THR A 10 -9.92 -3.44 29.20
CA THR A 10 -10.89 -2.55 28.62
C THR A 10 -10.48 -1.10 28.96
N VAL A 11 -9.49 -0.59 28.22
CA VAL A 11 -9.17 0.83 28.25
C VAL A 11 -10.38 1.50 27.64
N THR A 12 -11.11 2.27 28.43
CA THR A 12 -12.19 3.10 27.94
C THR A 12 -11.62 3.96 26.80
N PRO A 13 -12.13 3.84 25.57
CA PRO A 13 -11.56 4.59 24.46
C PRO A 13 -11.72 6.08 24.72
N ASP A 14 -10.71 6.86 24.37
CA ASP A 14 -10.81 8.32 24.39
C ASP A 14 -11.97 8.76 23.48
N PRO A 15 -12.97 9.50 24.03
CA PRO A 15 -14.12 9.94 23.26
C PRO A 15 -13.76 10.71 21.98
N VAL A 16 -12.67 11.47 22.00
CA VAL A 16 -12.18 12.21 20.82
C VAL A 16 -11.75 11.24 19.72
N THR A 17 -11.05 10.17 20.06
CA THR A 17 -10.65 9.12 19.10
C THR A 17 -11.88 8.48 18.48
N VAL A 18 -12.89 8.10 19.27
CA VAL A 18 -14.12 7.47 18.76
C VAL A 18 -14.89 8.40 17.83
N LEU A 19 -15.07 9.65 18.24
CA LEU A 19 -15.80 10.65 17.45
C LEU A 19 -15.06 10.98 16.15
N THR A 20 -13.75 11.16 16.22
CA THR A 20 -12.92 11.42 15.03
C THR A 20 -12.99 10.26 14.04
N ASP A 21 -12.92 9.02 14.55
CA ASP A 21 -13.08 7.83 13.71
C ASP A 21 -14.46 7.79 13.04
N ALA A 22 -15.53 8.03 13.81
CA ALA A 22 -16.89 8.05 13.27
C ALA A 22 -17.08 9.10 12.15
N VAL A 23 -16.49 10.30 12.31
CA VAL A 23 -16.51 11.35 11.28
C VAL A 23 -15.72 10.91 10.04
N ARG A 24 -14.54 10.33 10.21
CA ARG A 24 -13.72 9.81 9.10
C ARG A 24 -14.40 8.65 8.36
N VAL A 25 -15.08 7.76 9.06
CA VAL A 25 -15.86 6.67 8.46
C VAL A 25 -17.03 7.21 7.64
N ARG A 26 -17.75 8.21 8.16
CA ARG A 26 -18.84 8.86 7.41
C ARG A 26 -18.34 9.52 6.13
N GLU A 27 -17.19 10.19 6.20
CA GLU A 27 -16.56 10.81 5.04
C GLU A 27 -16.12 9.74 4.02
N LEU A 28 -15.50 8.65 4.48
CA LEU A 28 -15.13 7.52 3.60
C LEU A 28 -16.35 7.00 2.83
N VAL A 29 -17.48 6.78 3.52
CA VAL A 29 -18.72 6.31 2.88
C VAL A 29 -19.23 7.34 1.85
N SER A 30 -19.16 8.64 2.15
CA SER A 30 -19.52 9.70 1.20
C SER A 30 -18.65 9.67 -0.06
N VAL A 31 -17.33 9.50 0.11
CA VAL A 31 -16.38 9.39 -0.99
C VAL A 31 -16.62 8.13 -1.81
N LEU A 32 -16.90 6.98 -1.18
CA LEU A 32 -17.17 5.74 -1.89
C LEU A 32 -18.39 5.85 -2.80
N ARG A 33 -19.49 6.46 -2.31
CA ARG A 33 -20.68 6.74 -3.12
C ARG A 33 -20.35 7.61 -4.32
N ALA A 34 -19.62 8.71 -4.10
CA ALA A 34 -19.22 9.59 -5.19
C ALA A 34 -18.28 8.89 -6.20
N LEU A 35 -17.43 7.97 -5.77
CA LEU A 35 -16.60 7.15 -6.65
C LEU A 35 -17.46 6.22 -7.51
N GLU A 36 -18.44 5.54 -6.91
CA GLU A 36 -19.39 4.66 -7.60
C GLU A 36 -20.23 5.42 -8.62
N ASP A 37 -20.67 6.64 -8.31
CA ASP A 37 -21.40 7.53 -9.23
C ASP A 37 -20.58 7.89 -10.49
N THR A 38 -19.24 7.85 -10.41
CA THR A 38 -18.36 8.00 -11.60
C THR A 38 -18.31 6.75 -12.47
N GLY A 39 -18.92 5.64 -12.05
CA GLY A 39 -18.78 4.32 -12.67
C GLY A 39 -17.45 3.62 -12.30
N ALA A 40 -16.73 4.10 -11.29
CA ALA A 40 -15.58 3.37 -10.75
C ALA A 40 -16.06 2.22 -9.84
N THR A 41 -15.22 1.19 -9.73
CA THR A 41 -15.39 0.10 -8.77
C THR A 41 -14.32 0.21 -7.69
N PRO A 42 -14.54 1.04 -6.64
CA PRO A 42 -13.56 1.23 -5.59
C PRO A 42 -13.44 -0.02 -4.73
N LEU A 43 -12.21 -0.32 -4.28
CA LEU A 43 -11.92 -1.37 -3.33
C LEU A 43 -11.10 -0.77 -2.19
N VAL A 44 -11.66 -0.73 -1.00
CA VAL A 44 -10.96 -0.27 0.21
C VAL A 44 -10.07 -1.39 0.72
N PHE A 45 -8.81 -1.09 1.06
CA PHE A 45 -7.86 -2.11 1.49
C PHE A 45 -6.97 -1.63 2.63
N LYS A 46 -6.02 -2.45 3.07
CA LYS A 46 -5.12 -2.17 4.20
C LYS A 46 -5.87 -1.77 5.49
N GLY A 47 -5.35 -0.78 6.24
CA GLY A 47 -5.88 -0.39 7.55
C GLY A 47 -7.34 0.01 7.56
N ALA A 48 -7.82 0.70 6.52
CA ALA A 48 -9.22 1.13 6.44
C ALA A 48 -10.19 -0.05 6.26
N ALA A 49 -9.83 -1.07 5.46
CA ALA A 49 -10.62 -2.29 5.33
C ALA A 49 -10.56 -3.14 6.61
N LEU A 50 -9.36 -3.35 7.15
CA LEU A 50 -9.14 -4.21 8.31
C LEU A 50 -9.83 -3.68 9.57
N ALA A 51 -9.92 -2.37 9.74
CA ALA A 51 -10.66 -1.74 10.82
C ALA A 51 -12.12 -2.21 10.90
N HIS A 52 -12.73 -2.54 9.77
CA HIS A 52 -14.13 -2.99 9.68
C HIS A 52 -14.30 -4.50 9.51
N THR A 53 -13.23 -5.24 9.29
CA THR A 53 -13.31 -6.71 9.06
C THR A 53 -12.65 -7.52 10.15
N HIS A 54 -11.57 -7.02 10.75
CA HIS A 54 -10.73 -7.81 11.65
C HIS A 54 -10.60 -7.23 13.06
N TYR A 55 -10.90 -5.95 13.25
CA TYR A 55 -10.90 -5.33 14.58
C TYR A 55 -12.31 -5.31 15.17
N ALA A 56 -12.41 -5.43 16.50
CA ALA A 56 -13.70 -5.43 17.20
C ALA A 56 -14.45 -4.10 17.05
N GLN A 57 -13.70 -3.02 16.94
CA GLN A 57 -14.22 -1.67 16.68
C GLN A 57 -13.23 -0.97 15.74
N SER A 58 -13.74 -0.12 14.83
CA SER A 58 -12.91 0.54 13.80
C SER A 58 -11.82 1.43 14.38
N TRP A 59 -12.03 2.07 15.51
CA TRP A 59 -11.04 2.90 16.20
C TRP A 59 -9.92 2.10 16.88
N HIS A 60 -10.05 0.79 17.02
CA HIS A 60 -8.95 -0.07 17.52
C HIS A 60 -7.83 -0.25 16.50
N ARG A 61 -8.07 0.09 15.24
CA ARG A 61 -7.06 0.15 14.20
C ARG A 61 -6.75 1.61 13.85
N PRO A 62 -5.76 2.24 14.52
CA PRO A 62 -5.35 3.60 14.21
C PRO A 62 -4.95 3.73 12.74
N ARG A 63 -5.42 4.79 12.10
CA ARG A 63 -5.11 5.13 10.71
C ARG A 63 -5.21 6.63 10.49
N LEU A 64 -4.37 7.15 9.63
CA LEU A 64 -4.38 8.56 9.24
C LEU A 64 -5.10 8.77 7.90
N ASP A 65 -5.12 7.76 7.07
CA ASP A 65 -5.64 7.75 5.70
C ASP A 65 -6.59 6.56 5.45
N ALA A 66 -7.25 6.60 4.31
CA ALA A 66 -7.96 5.47 3.75
C ALA A 66 -7.38 5.12 2.38
N ASP A 67 -6.85 3.91 2.27
CA ASP A 67 -6.34 3.37 1.00
C ASP A 67 -7.48 2.84 0.15
N ILE A 68 -7.65 3.41 -1.06
CA ILE A 68 -8.69 3.00 -2.03
C ILE A 68 -8.03 2.62 -3.35
N LEU A 69 -8.23 1.39 -3.78
CA LEU A 69 -7.75 0.90 -5.07
C LEU A 69 -8.85 1.09 -6.13
N ILE A 70 -8.47 1.62 -7.28
CA ILE A 70 -9.33 1.83 -8.45
C ILE A 70 -8.69 1.22 -9.69
N ALA A 71 -9.49 0.96 -10.72
CA ALA A 71 -8.98 0.59 -12.04
C ALA A 71 -8.10 1.70 -12.61
N PRO A 72 -6.97 1.36 -13.27
CA PRO A 72 -6.02 2.37 -13.79
C PRO A 72 -6.64 3.38 -14.77
N ASP A 73 -7.63 2.96 -15.54
CA ASP A 73 -8.36 3.80 -16.52
C ASP A 73 -9.37 4.76 -15.86
N SER A 74 -9.74 4.52 -14.62
CA SER A 74 -10.64 5.36 -13.84
C SER A 74 -9.94 6.59 -13.23
N ARG A 75 -8.61 6.62 -13.26
CA ARG A 75 -7.78 7.58 -12.52
C ARG A 75 -8.19 9.04 -12.74
N GLU A 76 -8.28 9.49 -13.99
CA GLU A 76 -8.53 10.91 -14.29
C GLU A 76 -9.93 11.36 -13.85
N ARG A 77 -10.96 10.54 -14.07
CA ARG A 77 -12.33 10.87 -13.63
C ARG A 77 -12.44 10.89 -12.10
N VAL A 78 -11.76 9.96 -11.42
CA VAL A 78 -11.70 9.92 -9.94
C VAL A 78 -10.98 11.15 -9.39
N PHE A 79 -9.86 11.56 -9.97
CA PHE A 79 -9.13 12.75 -9.53
C PHE A 79 -9.94 14.03 -9.74
N THR A 80 -10.66 14.14 -10.85
CA THR A 80 -11.56 15.26 -11.14
C THR A 80 -12.69 15.32 -10.13
N MET A 81 -13.30 14.17 -9.82
CA MET A 81 -14.39 14.07 -8.83
C MET A 81 -13.91 14.49 -7.43
N LEU A 82 -12.75 13.97 -6.96
CA LEU A 82 -12.19 14.32 -5.66
C LEU A 82 -11.86 15.82 -5.55
N ALA A 83 -11.30 16.42 -6.61
CA ALA A 83 -11.08 17.85 -6.67
C ALA A 83 -12.40 18.64 -6.56
N GLY A 84 -13.48 18.16 -7.19
CA GLY A 84 -14.83 18.70 -7.07
C GLY A 84 -15.41 18.62 -5.65
N LEU A 85 -14.99 17.64 -4.86
CA LEU A 85 -15.33 17.51 -3.43
C LEU A 85 -14.42 18.34 -2.51
N GLY A 86 -13.49 19.11 -3.05
CA GLY A 86 -12.57 19.96 -2.29
C GLY A 86 -11.34 19.22 -1.75
N TYR A 87 -11.05 18.02 -2.24
CA TYR A 87 -9.78 17.34 -1.91
C TYR A 87 -8.64 17.93 -2.73
N GLU A 88 -7.56 18.24 -2.05
CA GLU A 88 -6.32 18.73 -2.65
C GLU A 88 -5.30 17.60 -2.78
N ARG A 89 -4.50 17.67 -3.84
CA ARG A 89 -3.43 16.74 -4.10
C ARG A 89 -2.09 17.49 -4.16
N PRO A 90 -1.06 17.07 -3.39
CA PRO A 90 0.25 17.65 -3.51
C PRO A 90 0.87 17.38 -4.89
N LEU A 91 1.75 18.27 -5.34
CA LEU A 91 2.51 18.07 -6.57
C LEU A 91 3.55 16.97 -6.35
N LEU A 92 3.30 15.81 -6.93
CA LEU A 92 4.17 14.64 -6.87
C LEU A 92 4.87 14.39 -8.21
N ILE A 93 5.93 13.59 -8.17
CA ILE A 93 6.45 12.97 -9.39
C ILE A 93 5.30 12.15 -9.97
N SER A 94 4.91 12.45 -11.19
CA SER A 94 3.88 11.70 -11.90
C SER A 94 4.49 10.92 -13.04
N GLY A 95 3.93 9.78 -13.32
CA GLY A 95 4.30 8.87 -14.38
C GLY A 95 3.47 7.60 -14.25
N ASP A 96 3.52 6.73 -15.27
CA ASP A 96 2.78 5.49 -15.22
C ASP A 96 3.55 4.35 -14.54
N LEU A 97 4.85 4.56 -14.26
CA LEU A 97 5.72 3.55 -13.65
C LEU A 97 6.37 4.03 -12.34
N VAL A 98 6.56 5.35 -12.16
CA VAL A 98 7.22 5.90 -10.97
C VAL A 98 6.30 5.83 -9.76
N MET A 99 5.00 5.97 -9.95
CA MET A 99 4.04 6.04 -8.86
C MET A 99 2.71 5.41 -9.24
N TYR A 100 2.17 4.63 -8.34
CA TYR A 100 0.90 3.92 -8.49
C TYR A 100 -0.15 4.32 -7.46
N GLN A 101 0.07 5.43 -6.80
CA GLN A 101 -0.84 6.03 -5.82
C GLN A 101 -0.75 7.55 -5.85
N ALA A 102 -1.77 8.21 -5.35
CA ALA A 102 -1.81 9.65 -5.16
C ALA A 102 -2.54 9.98 -3.86
N PRO A 103 -1.88 10.69 -2.92
CA PRO A 103 -2.54 11.17 -1.72
C PRO A 103 -3.45 12.36 -2.04
N PHE A 104 -4.57 12.41 -1.35
CA PHE A 104 -5.53 13.50 -1.35
C PHE A 104 -5.87 13.88 0.08
N GLY A 105 -5.96 15.17 0.36
CA GLY A 105 -6.30 15.68 1.69
C GLY A 105 -7.39 16.73 1.63
N ARG A 106 -8.25 16.75 2.64
CA ARG A 106 -9.25 17.79 2.85
C ARG A 106 -9.44 18.02 4.35
N ILE A 107 -9.54 19.28 4.76
CA ILE A 107 -9.95 19.64 6.12
C ILE A 107 -11.44 20.03 6.07
N ASP A 108 -12.24 19.41 6.92
CA ASP A 108 -13.66 19.69 7.00
C ASP A 108 -13.96 20.93 7.87
N HIS A 109 -15.25 21.27 7.99
CA HIS A 109 -15.71 22.42 8.80
C HIS A 109 -15.51 22.25 10.32
N LEU A 110 -15.20 21.02 10.79
CA LEU A 110 -14.85 20.72 12.17
C LEU A 110 -13.34 20.79 12.42
N GLY A 111 -12.54 21.07 11.38
CA GLY A 111 -11.09 21.06 11.43
C GLY A 111 -10.47 19.65 11.41
N ILE A 112 -11.26 18.62 11.07
CA ILE A 112 -10.78 17.24 10.96
C ILE A 112 -10.17 17.03 9.58
N GLU A 113 -8.95 16.53 9.55
CA GLU A 113 -8.28 16.15 8.31
C GLU A 113 -8.79 14.78 7.83
N HIS A 114 -9.18 14.74 6.56
CA HIS A 114 -9.54 13.54 5.82
C HIS A 114 -8.49 13.29 4.77
N ALA A 115 -7.73 12.20 4.94
CA ALA A 115 -6.69 11.79 4.02
C ALA A 115 -7.12 10.51 3.30
N LEU A 116 -6.94 10.51 1.98
CA LEU A 116 -7.18 9.37 1.09
C LEU A 116 -5.90 9.07 0.33
N ASP A 117 -5.56 7.80 0.17
CA ASP A 117 -4.53 7.37 -0.75
C ASP A 117 -5.16 6.56 -1.89
N ILE A 118 -5.25 7.18 -3.07
CA ILE A 118 -5.89 6.60 -4.25
C ILE A 118 -4.85 5.80 -5.02
N HIS A 119 -5.01 4.51 -5.03
CA HIS A 119 -4.12 3.56 -5.67
C HIS A 119 -4.70 3.06 -7.01
N TRP A 120 -3.84 2.77 -7.98
CA TRP A 120 -4.16 1.98 -9.19
C TRP A 120 -3.27 0.74 -9.32
N ARG A 121 -2.46 0.48 -8.29
CA ARG A 121 -1.79 -0.78 -7.92
C ARG A 121 -1.58 -0.82 -6.42
N ILE A 122 -1.37 -2.00 -5.87
CA ILE A 122 -1.29 -2.18 -4.42
C ILE A 122 -0.08 -1.50 -3.76
N VAL A 123 1.04 -1.37 -4.48
CA VAL A 123 2.29 -0.72 -4.01
C VAL A 123 3.09 -0.17 -5.19
N ASN A 124 4.10 0.66 -4.92
CA ASN A 124 4.94 1.28 -5.96
C ASN A 124 6.05 0.37 -6.54
N PRO A 125 6.79 -0.48 -5.79
CA PRO A 125 7.88 -1.27 -6.35
C PRO A 125 7.41 -2.21 -7.47
N GLN A 126 8.09 -2.15 -8.64
CA GLN A 126 7.68 -2.88 -9.84
C GLN A 126 7.63 -4.40 -9.64
N VAL A 127 8.57 -4.92 -8.85
CA VAL A 127 8.69 -6.36 -8.57
C VAL A 127 7.41 -6.95 -7.96
N VAL A 128 6.74 -6.18 -7.09
CA VAL A 128 5.57 -6.64 -6.33
C VAL A 128 4.28 -5.88 -6.64
N SER A 129 4.36 -4.78 -7.40
CA SER A 129 3.18 -3.94 -7.72
C SER A 129 2.11 -4.67 -8.53
N ARG A 130 2.50 -5.74 -9.21
CA ARG A 130 1.62 -6.59 -10.06
C ARG A 130 1.33 -7.95 -9.41
N ALA A 131 1.67 -8.12 -8.15
CA ALA A 131 1.37 -9.38 -7.46
C ALA A 131 -0.11 -9.71 -7.50
N VAL A 132 -0.96 -8.70 -7.38
CA VAL A 132 -2.42 -8.79 -7.64
C VAL A 132 -2.88 -7.51 -8.35
N THR A 133 -3.81 -7.66 -9.29
CA THR A 133 -4.42 -6.56 -10.04
C THR A 133 -5.73 -6.11 -9.40
N HIS A 134 -6.22 -4.92 -9.80
CA HIS A 134 -7.53 -4.44 -9.37
C HIS A 134 -8.64 -5.43 -9.73
N ASP A 135 -8.65 -5.93 -10.97
CA ASP A 135 -9.70 -6.82 -11.46
C ASP A 135 -9.73 -8.16 -10.71
N GLU A 136 -8.56 -8.76 -10.47
CA GLU A 136 -8.44 -9.97 -9.65
C GLU A 136 -8.94 -9.76 -8.22
N LEU A 137 -8.64 -8.60 -7.62
CA LEU A 137 -9.10 -8.26 -6.29
C LEU A 137 -10.61 -8.01 -6.25
N VAL A 138 -11.17 -7.35 -7.27
CA VAL A 138 -12.63 -7.13 -7.39
C VAL A 138 -13.36 -8.46 -7.56
N GLU A 139 -12.85 -9.37 -8.40
CA GLU A 139 -13.42 -10.69 -8.63
C GLU A 139 -13.52 -11.52 -7.34
N ARG A 140 -12.48 -11.50 -6.51
CA ARG A 140 -12.42 -12.24 -5.24
C ARG A 140 -12.86 -11.44 -4.02
N SER A 141 -13.31 -10.20 -4.21
CA SER A 141 -13.68 -9.30 -3.12
C SER A 141 -14.90 -9.78 -2.33
N GLN A 142 -15.00 -9.28 -1.13
CA GLN A 142 -16.20 -9.41 -0.29
C GLN A 142 -16.81 -8.03 0.00
N MET A 143 -18.09 -8.01 0.35
CA MET A 143 -18.80 -6.79 0.73
C MET A 143 -19.01 -6.78 2.23
N VAL A 144 -18.69 -5.65 2.88
CA VAL A 144 -18.97 -5.42 4.31
C VAL A 144 -19.84 -4.18 4.45
N LEU A 145 -20.78 -4.20 5.38
CA LEU A 145 -21.63 -3.03 5.64
C LEU A 145 -20.91 -2.07 6.59
N VAL A 146 -20.76 -0.81 6.16
CA VAL A 146 -20.18 0.27 6.95
C VAL A 146 -21.16 1.45 6.92
N GLN A 147 -21.81 1.77 8.05
CA GLN A 147 -22.87 2.79 8.12
C GLN A 147 -23.94 2.60 7.01
N ASP A 148 -24.45 1.38 6.91
CA ASP A 148 -25.47 0.96 5.92
C ASP A 148 -25.06 1.08 4.44
N HIS A 149 -23.77 1.33 4.16
CA HIS A 149 -23.20 1.33 2.82
C HIS A 149 -22.38 0.07 2.60
N PRO A 150 -22.59 -0.67 1.49
CA PRO A 150 -21.79 -1.84 1.13
C PRO A 150 -20.40 -1.39 0.65
N MET A 151 -19.38 -1.66 1.43
CA MET A 151 -17.98 -1.36 1.11
C MET A 151 -17.29 -2.62 0.58
N ARG A 152 -16.68 -2.52 -0.57
CA ARG A 152 -15.89 -3.61 -1.18
C ARG A 152 -14.50 -3.68 -0.56
N VAL A 153 -14.09 -4.87 -0.11
CA VAL A 153 -12.79 -5.13 0.50
C VAL A 153 -12.18 -6.42 -0.07
N PRO A 154 -10.85 -6.60 -0.01
CA PRO A 154 -10.21 -7.85 -0.47
C PRO A 154 -10.72 -9.08 0.29
N SER A 155 -10.62 -10.25 -0.33
CA SER A 155 -10.76 -11.52 0.37
C SER A 155 -9.73 -11.64 1.51
N PRO A 156 -9.94 -12.48 2.54
CA PRO A 156 -8.95 -12.69 3.60
C PRO A 156 -7.57 -13.11 3.06
N VAL A 157 -7.54 -13.95 2.03
CA VAL A 157 -6.32 -14.40 1.35
C VAL A 157 -5.57 -13.23 0.71
N ASP A 158 -6.27 -12.41 -0.07
CA ASP A 158 -5.69 -11.23 -0.72
C ASP A 158 -5.27 -10.17 0.30
N ALA A 159 -6.05 -9.98 1.35
CA ALA A 159 -5.73 -9.04 2.43
C ALA A 159 -4.43 -9.43 3.15
N LEU A 160 -4.25 -10.71 3.47
CA LEU A 160 -3.01 -11.21 4.08
C LEU A 160 -1.81 -11.04 3.14
N LEU A 161 -1.98 -11.35 1.86
CA LEU A 161 -0.93 -11.16 0.86
C LEU A 161 -0.52 -9.69 0.76
N ILE A 162 -1.49 -8.76 0.68
CA ILE A 162 -1.26 -7.32 0.63
C ILE A 162 -0.58 -6.83 1.90
N ALA A 163 -0.98 -7.29 3.09
CA ALA A 163 -0.37 -6.91 4.36
C ALA A 163 1.12 -7.33 4.40
N CYS A 164 1.46 -8.54 3.96
CA CYS A 164 2.84 -9.00 3.86
C CYS A 164 3.67 -8.14 2.87
N ILE A 165 3.12 -7.79 1.72
CA ILE A 165 3.79 -6.94 0.71
C ILE A 165 3.96 -5.51 1.22
N HIS A 166 2.93 -4.92 1.85
CA HIS A 166 2.96 -3.55 2.35
C HIS A 166 4.10 -3.34 3.34
N ARG A 167 4.30 -4.28 4.25
CA ARG A 167 5.32 -4.20 5.30
C ARG A 167 6.75 -4.01 4.73
N VAL A 168 7.12 -4.71 3.66
CA VAL A 168 8.47 -4.62 3.07
C VAL A 168 8.67 -3.37 2.22
N HIS A 169 7.62 -2.58 2.00
CA HIS A 169 7.73 -1.29 1.31
C HIS A 169 8.42 -0.23 2.17
N HIS A 170 8.37 -0.36 3.50
CA HIS A 170 8.94 0.55 4.49
C HIS A 170 10.06 -0.14 5.29
N PRO A 171 11.27 -0.34 4.72
CA PRO A 171 12.33 -1.15 5.34
C PRO A 171 12.91 -0.53 6.61
N ASP A 172 12.89 0.79 6.71
CA ASP A 172 13.50 1.53 7.83
C ASP A 172 12.55 1.72 9.01
N PHE A 173 11.29 1.31 8.84
CA PHE A 173 10.24 1.55 9.82
C PHE A 173 9.18 0.44 9.77
N GLU A 174 8.91 -0.22 10.89
CA GLU A 174 7.88 -1.24 11.04
C GLU A 174 6.85 -0.80 12.07
N GLU A 175 5.67 -0.46 11.63
CA GLU A 175 4.55 -0.17 12.52
C GLU A 175 4.04 -1.46 13.18
N PRO A 176 3.87 -1.48 14.52
CA PRO A 176 3.32 -2.65 15.21
C PRO A 176 1.97 -3.10 14.66
N TYR A 177 1.13 -2.15 14.22
CA TYR A 177 -0.18 -2.45 13.65
C TYR A 177 -0.10 -3.24 12.33
N TRP A 178 0.96 -3.10 11.54
CA TRP A 178 1.12 -3.90 10.31
C TRP A 178 1.34 -5.38 10.63
N ILE A 179 2.02 -5.67 11.74
CA ILE A 179 2.24 -7.03 12.19
C ILE A 179 0.98 -7.58 12.88
N GLU A 180 0.27 -6.72 13.63
CA GLU A 180 -1.02 -7.07 14.22
C GLU A 180 -2.05 -7.39 13.12
N ASP A 181 -2.09 -6.62 12.04
CA ASP A 181 -2.93 -6.89 10.86
C ASP A 181 -2.64 -8.29 10.28
N ILE A 182 -1.36 -8.65 10.11
CA ILE A 182 -0.96 -9.99 9.65
C ILE A 182 -1.40 -11.07 10.65
N HIS A 183 -1.22 -10.83 11.95
CA HIS A 183 -1.65 -11.75 13.00
C HIS A 183 -3.16 -12.01 12.94
N LEU A 184 -3.96 -10.94 12.91
CA LEU A 184 -5.42 -11.04 12.90
C LEU A 184 -5.95 -11.75 11.66
N LEU A 185 -5.37 -11.47 10.50
CA LEU A 185 -5.69 -12.14 9.24
C LEU A 185 -5.31 -13.62 9.30
N ALA A 186 -4.05 -13.92 9.61
CA ALA A 186 -3.55 -15.30 9.66
C ALA A 186 -4.28 -16.17 10.69
N SER A 187 -4.68 -15.60 11.83
CA SER A 187 -5.38 -16.33 12.90
C SER A 187 -6.82 -16.75 12.54
N ARG A 188 -7.36 -16.21 11.45
CA ARG A 188 -8.76 -16.49 11.02
C ARG A 188 -8.85 -17.24 9.71
N LEU A 189 -7.73 -17.50 9.03
CA LEU A 189 -7.74 -18.25 7.78
C LEU A 189 -8.10 -19.72 8.03
N GLU A 190 -9.04 -20.22 7.24
CA GLU A 190 -9.41 -21.62 7.19
C GLU A 190 -8.36 -22.44 6.42
N PRO A 191 -8.30 -23.77 6.58
CA PRO A 191 -7.32 -24.62 5.89
C PRO A 191 -7.31 -24.45 4.36
N SER A 192 -8.47 -24.30 3.73
CA SER A 192 -8.59 -24.06 2.28
C SER A 192 -8.04 -22.69 1.87
N GLU A 193 -8.21 -21.68 2.71
CA GLU A 193 -7.67 -20.33 2.49
C GLU A 193 -6.16 -20.31 2.65
N TRP A 194 -5.59 -21.05 3.58
CA TRP A 194 -4.14 -21.24 3.69
C TRP A 194 -3.54 -21.86 2.42
N GLN A 195 -4.21 -22.88 1.86
CA GLN A 195 -3.79 -23.48 0.60
C GLN A 195 -3.88 -22.49 -0.56
N ALA A 196 -4.95 -21.71 -0.65
CA ALA A 196 -5.10 -20.65 -1.65
C ALA A 196 -4.02 -19.58 -1.49
N PHE A 197 -3.72 -19.16 -0.26
CA PHE A 197 -2.68 -18.18 0.04
C PHE A 197 -1.28 -18.66 -0.40
N THR A 198 -0.88 -19.87 -0.05
CA THR A 198 0.43 -20.41 -0.45
C THR A 198 0.54 -20.60 -1.96
N THR A 199 -0.54 -21.05 -2.61
CA THR A 199 -0.61 -21.16 -4.08
C THR A 199 -0.47 -19.80 -4.74
N LEU A 200 -1.18 -18.79 -4.24
CA LEU A 200 -1.11 -17.43 -4.76
C LEU A 200 0.29 -16.85 -4.55
N ALA A 201 0.87 -16.97 -3.35
CA ALA A 201 2.21 -16.49 -3.04
C ALA A 201 3.28 -17.12 -3.95
N ALA A 202 3.17 -18.43 -4.22
CA ALA A 202 4.05 -19.15 -5.14
C ALA A 202 3.92 -18.66 -6.58
N SER A 203 2.68 -18.55 -7.09
CA SER A 203 2.41 -18.11 -8.46
C SER A 203 2.89 -16.67 -8.73
N ARG A 204 2.99 -15.84 -7.69
CA ARG A 204 3.44 -14.44 -7.75
C ARG A 204 4.90 -14.25 -7.36
N SER A 205 5.63 -15.33 -7.02
CA SER A 205 7.04 -15.30 -6.59
C SER A 205 7.29 -14.36 -5.42
N ILE A 206 6.43 -14.43 -4.38
CA ILE A 206 6.49 -13.60 -3.17
C ILE A 206 6.45 -14.43 -1.88
N ARG A 207 6.76 -15.73 -1.96
CA ARG A 207 6.74 -16.65 -0.80
C ARG A 207 7.65 -16.18 0.32
N ALA A 208 8.87 -15.72 -0.01
CA ALA A 208 9.82 -15.23 0.98
C ALA A 208 9.27 -14.03 1.77
N ILE A 209 8.63 -13.07 1.09
CA ILE A 209 8.00 -11.91 1.71
C ILE A 209 6.88 -12.33 2.65
N CYS A 210 6.00 -13.24 2.20
CA CYS A 210 4.91 -13.78 2.99
C CYS A 210 5.43 -14.53 4.23
N LEU A 211 6.40 -15.41 4.06
CA LEU A 211 7.00 -16.14 5.18
C LEU A 211 7.57 -15.21 6.25
N GLN A 212 8.28 -14.17 5.82
CA GLN A 212 8.90 -13.25 6.76
C GLN A 212 7.86 -12.42 7.52
N GLY A 213 6.76 -11.99 6.87
CA GLY A 213 5.63 -11.34 7.54
C GLY A 213 4.97 -12.22 8.58
N LEU A 214 4.69 -13.48 8.22
CA LEU A 214 4.09 -14.48 9.11
C LEU A 214 5.00 -14.84 10.28
N LYS A 215 6.30 -15.05 10.05
CA LYS A 215 7.28 -15.28 11.13
C LYS A 215 7.30 -14.11 12.12
N ARG A 216 7.25 -12.88 11.60
CA ARG A 216 7.23 -11.69 12.44
C ARG A 216 5.97 -11.61 13.31
N ALA A 217 4.81 -11.99 12.75
CA ALA A 217 3.57 -12.13 13.52
C ALA A 217 3.66 -13.25 14.56
N GLY A 218 4.32 -14.37 14.25
CA GLY A 218 4.62 -15.44 15.19
C GLY A 218 5.48 -14.97 16.37
N GLU A 219 6.52 -14.19 16.10
CA GLU A 219 7.43 -13.63 17.11
C GLU A 219 6.73 -12.66 18.07
N LEU A 220 5.91 -11.75 17.56
CA LEU A 220 5.30 -10.67 18.36
C LEU A 220 3.96 -11.06 18.97
N PHE A 221 3.16 -11.84 18.29
CA PHE A 221 1.78 -12.14 18.67
C PHE A 221 1.51 -13.65 18.88
N GLN A 222 2.57 -14.48 18.80
CA GLN A 222 2.44 -15.95 18.93
C GLN A 222 1.46 -16.56 17.93
N THR A 223 1.40 -15.99 16.72
CA THR A 223 0.54 -16.49 15.64
C THR A 223 0.88 -17.95 15.33
N ALA A 224 -0.09 -18.84 15.46
CA ALA A 224 0.07 -20.24 15.10
C ALA A 224 0.13 -20.37 13.57
N LEU A 225 1.21 -20.93 13.03
CA LEU A 225 1.38 -21.15 11.60
C LEU A 225 1.36 -22.64 11.29
N PRO A 226 0.56 -23.09 10.31
CA PRO A 226 0.59 -24.47 9.84
C PRO A 226 1.99 -24.84 9.28
N LEU A 227 2.48 -26.03 9.62
CA LEU A 227 3.83 -26.46 9.24
C LEU A 227 4.01 -26.57 7.72
N ASP A 228 3.01 -27.05 7.03
CA ASP A 228 2.97 -27.16 5.57
C ASP A 228 3.05 -25.79 4.89
N VAL A 229 2.37 -24.76 5.43
CA VAL A 229 2.46 -23.38 4.98
C VAL A 229 3.89 -22.86 5.13
N VAL A 230 4.51 -23.05 6.30
CA VAL A 230 5.90 -22.63 6.54
C VAL A 230 6.85 -23.33 5.58
N THR A 231 6.67 -24.64 5.36
CA THR A 231 7.49 -25.44 4.45
C THR A 231 7.38 -24.90 3.02
N THR A 232 6.16 -24.75 2.50
CA THR A 232 5.91 -24.26 1.13
C THR A 232 6.47 -22.85 0.91
N LEU A 233 6.28 -21.95 1.86
CA LEU A 233 6.78 -20.58 1.74
C LEU A 233 8.30 -20.49 1.86
N SER A 234 8.96 -21.42 2.57
CA SER A 234 10.42 -21.43 2.72
C SER A 234 11.17 -21.72 1.42
N GLU A 235 10.52 -22.29 0.42
CA GLU A 235 11.09 -22.50 -0.92
C GLU A 235 11.31 -21.19 -1.70
N GLY A 236 10.77 -20.06 -1.22
CA GLY A 236 10.84 -18.77 -1.92
C GLY A 236 12.15 -17.98 -1.75
N THR A 237 13.19 -18.54 -1.13
CA THR A 237 14.43 -17.81 -0.81
C THR A 237 15.20 -17.28 -2.04
N SER A 238 15.02 -17.89 -3.19
CA SER A 238 15.64 -17.49 -4.47
C SER A 238 14.76 -16.56 -5.32
N GLU A 239 13.58 -16.20 -4.86
CA GLU A 239 12.67 -15.31 -5.59
C GLU A 239 13.23 -13.88 -5.68
N VAL A 240 12.98 -13.20 -6.81
CA VAL A 240 13.45 -11.83 -7.02
C VAL A 240 12.91 -10.88 -5.94
N SER A 241 11.70 -11.13 -5.45
CA SER A 241 11.07 -10.36 -4.38
C SER A 241 11.81 -10.44 -3.05
N ALA A 242 12.60 -11.51 -2.80
CA ALA A 242 13.38 -11.67 -1.58
C ALA A 242 14.43 -10.56 -1.37
N VAL A 243 14.77 -9.82 -2.43
CA VAL A 243 15.67 -8.66 -2.34
C VAL A 243 15.15 -7.61 -1.33
N PHE A 244 13.82 -7.48 -1.19
CA PHE A 244 13.21 -6.53 -0.25
C PHE A 244 13.35 -6.92 1.23
N LEU A 245 13.81 -8.13 1.52
CA LEU A 245 14.04 -8.62 2.89
C LEU A 245 15.45 -8.30 3.42
N ARG A 246 16.31 -7.74 2.57
CA ARG A 246 17.68 -7.36 2.97
C ARG A 246 17.64 -6.13 3.88
N LYS A 247 18.30 -6.22 5.03
CA LYS A 247 18.42 -5.11 5.99
C LYS A 247 19.25 -3.93 5.46
N ASP A 248 20.16 -4.21 4.53
CA ASP A 248 21.08 -3.25 3.91
C ASP A 248 20.62 -2.82 2.51
N LEU A 249 19.31 -2.94 2.22
CA LEU A 249 18.76 -2.65 0.90
C LEU A 249 18.87 -1.18 0.54
N ARG A 250 19.82 -0.87 -0.34
CA ARG A 250 20.05 0.50 -0.82
C ARG A 250 18.99 0.92 -1.85
N PRO A 251 18.71 2.22 -2.00
CA PRO A 251 17.81 2.71 -3.05
C PRO A 251 18.20 2.26 -4.47
N VAL A 252 19.51 2.10 -4.73
CA VAL A 252 20.02 1.61 -6.02
C VAL A 252 19.69 0.14 -6.27
N ASP A 253 19.72 -0.70 -5.22
CA ASP A 253 19.41 -2.13 -5.32
C ASP A 253 17.92 -2.32 -5.63
N ARG A 254 17.04 -1.51 -4.99
CA ARG A 254 15.60 -1.45 -5.29
C ARG A 254 15.35 -1.04 -6.73
N LEU A 255 15.93 0.07 -7.17
CA LEU A 255 15.76 0.53 -8.53
C LEU A 255 16.28 -0.50 -9.54
N THR A 256 17.39 -1.17 -9.25
CA THR A 256 17.94 -2.24 -10.10
C THR A 256 16.97 -3.43 -10.19
N ALA A 257 16.36 -3.83 -9.08
CA ALA A 257 15.34 -4.88 -9.08
C ALA A 257 14.11 -4.48 -9.91
N ASP A 258 13.63 -3.25 -9.75
CA ASP A 258 12.50 -2.72 -10.52
C ASP A 258 12.79 -2.62 -12.02
N LEU A 259 14.01 -2.18 -12.40
CA LEU A 259 14.44 -2.13 -13.81
C LEU A 259 14.48 -3.53 -14.43
N ARG A 260 14.98 -4.53 -13.69
CA ARG A 260 15.00 -5.93 -14.16
C ARG A 260 13.59 -6.49 -14.34
N ALA A 261 12.69 -6.20 -13.40
CA ALA A 261 11.30 -6.67 -13.45
C ALA A 261 10.52 -6.12 -14.65
N LEU A 262 10.87 -4.93 -15.14
CA LEU A 262 10.19 -4.28 -16.26
C LEU A 262 10.71 -4.68 -17.64
N GLY A 263 11.89 -5.30 -17.72
CA GLY A 263 12.59 -5.55 -18.98
C GLY A 263 13.07 -4.25 -19.67
N PRO A 264 13.77 -4.34 -20.82
CA PRO A 264 14.50 -3.18 -21.39
C PRO A 264 13.63 -1.96 -21.71
N ARG A 265 12.46 -2.17 -22.33
CA ARG A 265 11.54 -1.07 -22.72
C ARG A 265 10.92 -0.40 -21.50
N GLY A 266 10.46 -1.19 -20.52
CA GLY A 266 9.90 -0.68 -19.28
C GLY A 266 10.96 0.02 -18.43
N ALA A 267 12.16 -0.53 -18.36
CA ALA A 267 13.31 0.06 -17.67
C ALA A 267 13.65 1.45 -18.26
N ALA A 268 13.74 1.56 -19.59
CA ALA A 268 13.99 2.85 -20.26
C ALA A 268 12.88 3.87 -19.96
N ARG A 269 11.61 3.43 -19.94
CA ARG A 269 10.47 4.29 -19.59
C ARG A 269 10.53 4.74 -18.13
N LEU A 270 10.78 3.84 -17.18
CA LEU A 270 10.91 4.16 -15.76
C LEU A 270 12.05 5.16 -15.52
N MET A 271 13.20 4.92 -16.14
CA MET A 271 14.34 5.83 -16.05
C MET A 271 14.01 7.24 -16.62
N ARG A 272 13.30 7.29 -17.75
CA ARG A 272 12.83 8.57 -18.32
C ARG A 272 11.91 9.32 -17.37
N GLU A 273 10.92 8.63 -16.77
CA GLU A 273 9.98 9.22 -15.80
C GLU A 273 10.70 9.73 -14.54
N HIS A 274 11.70 9.00 -14.05
CA HIS A 274 12.54 9.45 -12.93
C HIS A 274 13.40 10.67 -13.26
N MET A 275 14.03 10.68 -14.44
CA MET A 275 14.95 11.74 -14.83
C MET A 275 14.21 13.02 -15.27
N PHE A 276 13.07 12.85 -15.94
CA PHE A 276 12.31 13.94 -16.56
C PHE A 276 10.86 14.00 -16.01
N PRO A 277 10.67 14.27 -14.71
CA PRO A 277 9.33 14.47 -14.16
C PRO A 277 8.65 15.71 -14.77
N PRO A 278 7.32 15.87 -14.61
CA PRO A 278 6.60 17.01 -15.16
C PRO A 278 7.19 18.37 -14.77
N ALA A 279 7.08 19.34 -15.68
CA ALA A 279 7.58 20.69 -15.45
C ALA A 279 6.95 21.38 -14.23
N SER A 280 5.68 21.09 -13.92
CA SER A 280 5.00 21.55 -12.71
C SER A 280 5.70 21.09 -11.44
N TYR A 281 6.04 19.80 -11.36
CA TYR A 281 6.81 19.23 -10.26
C TYR A 281 8.19 19.86 -10.14
N MET A 282 8.91 20.01 -11.26
CA MET A 282 10.25 20.62 -11.26
C MET A 282 10.22 22.06 -10.76
N ARG A 283 9.24 22.85 -11.21
CA ARG A 283 9.07 24.24 -10.76
C ARG A 283 8.77 24.31 -9.26
N ALA A 284 7.84 23.51 -8.77
CA ALA A 284 7.51 23.47 -7.35
C ALA A 284 8.71 23.02 -6.49
N LYS A 285 9.38 21.95 -6.90
CA LYS A 285 10.52 21.38 -6.15
C LYS A 285 11.70 22.34 -6.02
N TYR A 286 12.01 23.11 -7.06
CA TYR A 286 13.16 24.00 -7.10
C TYR A 286 12.81 25.49 -6.90
N GLY A 287 11.54 25.81 -6.61
CA GLY A 287 11.06 27.18 -6.42
C GLY A 287 11.21 28.07 -7.66
N VAL A 288 11.11 27.50 -8.88
CA VAL A 288 11.42 28.21 -10.11
C VAL A 288 10.15 28.77 -10.74
N SER A 289 10.07 30.09 -10.87
CA SER A 289 8.94 30.76 -11.53
C SER A 289 9.05 30.72 -13.06
N SER A 290 10.25 30.80 -13.61
CA SER A 290 10.50 30.86 -15.06
C SER A 290 10.77 29.50 -15.69
N ARG A 291 10.15 29.26 -16.86
CA ARG A 291 10.37 28.02 -17.64
C ARG A 291 11.76 27.95 -18.28
N VAL A 292 12.43 29.09 -18.46
CA VAL A 292 13.73 29.20 -19.11
C VAL A 292 14.82 28.40 -18.39
N TRP A 293 14.76 28.32 -17.07
CA TRP A 293 15.73 27.58 -16.25
C TRP A 293 15.47 26.07 -16.11
N LEU A 294 14.33 25.57 -16.59
CA LEU A 294 14.00 24.15 -16.49
C LEU A 294 15.06 23.21 -17.07
N PRO A 295 15.67 23.47 -18.26
CA PRO A 295 16.72 22.60 -18.79
C PRO A 295 17.91 22.44 -17.84
N ALA A 296 18.32 23.52 -17.17
CA ALA A 296 19.44 23.49 -16.23
C ALA A 296 19.10 22.65 -14.99
N TYR A 297 17.86 22.73 -14.47
CA TYR A 297 17.41 21.93 -13.34
C TYR A 297 17.25 20.45 -13.70
N TYR A 298 16.80 20.11 -14.92
CA TYR A 298 16.80 18.74 -15.41
C TYR A 298 18.23 18.19 -15.52
N ALA A 299 19.17 18.97 -16.07
CA ALA A 299 20.58 18.58 -16.14
C ALA A 299 21.17 18.35 -14.75
N SER A 300 20.94 19.27 -13.81
CA SER A 300 21.37 19.13 -12.41
C SER A 300 20.78 17.87 -11.74
N ARG A 301 19.49 17.57 -11.98
CA ARG A 301 18.84 16.37 -11.46
C ARG A 301 19.47 15.09 -12.00
N VAL A 302 19.73 15.02 -13.30
CA VAL A 302 20.36 13.85 -13.95
C VAL A 302 21.78 13.66 -13.41
N LEU A 303 22.59 14.72 -13.40
CA LEU A 303 23.96 14.66 -12.90
C LEU A 303 24.02 14.31 -11.40
N GLY A 304 23.16 14.91 -10.59
CA GLY A 304 23.05 14.60 -9.17
C GLY A 304 22.58 13.17 -8.89
N GLY A 305 21.69 12.63 -9.72
CA GLY A 305 21.27 11.23 -9.69
C GLY A 305 22.43 10.30 -10.03
N MET A 306 23.13 10.55 -11.12
CA MET A 306 24.32 9.79 -11.53
C MET A 306 25.41 9.83 -10.44
N TRP A 307 25.71 10.99 -9.87
CA TRP A 307 26.70 11.14 -8.81
C TRP A 307 26.36 10.30 -7.56
N LYS A 308 25.10 10.26 -7.13
CA LYS A 308 24.64 9.39 -6.04
C LYS A 308 24.86 7.91 -6.38
N TRP A 309 24.60 7.51 -7.60
CA TRP A 309 24.82 6.14 -8.06
C TRP A 309 26.30 5.73 -7.99
N PHE A 310 27.20 6.57 -8.50
CA PHE A 310 28.65 6.28 -8.50
C PHE A 310 29.26 6.31 -7.09
N ARG A 311 28.80 7.17 -6.19
CA ARG A 311 29.28 7.15 -4.79
C ARG A 311 28.89 5.87 -4.05
N VAL A 312 27.69 5.38 -4.26
CA VAL A 312 27.21 4.16 -3.62
C VAL A 312 27.94 2.92 -4.19
N ALA A 313 28.29 2.92 -5.48
CA ALA A 313 29.05 1.83 -6.10
C ALA A 313 30.52 1.76 -5.61
N ARG A 314 31.11 2.87 -5.12
CA ARG A 314 32.50 2.90 -4.61
C ARG A 314 32.61 2.55 -3.12
N ALA A 315 31.52 2.53 -2.39
CA ALA A 315 31.49 2.19 -0.96
C ALA A 315 31.17 0.71 -0.70
N ALA A 316 31.02 -0.09 -1.74
CA ALA A 316 30.87 -1.55 -1.76
C ALA A 316 32.10 -2.21 -2.36
#